data_dd46d86c602b2fe862129e5a5df324cb
#
_entry.id   dd46d86c602b2fe862129e5a5df324cb
#
_cell.length_a   1.000
_cell.length_b   1.000
_cell.length_c   1.000
_cell.angle_alpha   90.00
_cell.angle_beta   90.00
_cell.angle_gamma   90.00
#
_symmetry.space_group_name_H-M   'P 1'
#
loop_
_entity.id
_entity.type
_entity.pdbx_description
1 polymer ?
#
loop_
_entity_poly.entity_id
_entity_poly.type
_entity_poly.pdbx_seq_one_letter_code
_entity_poly.pdbx_strand_id
1 'polypeptide(L)'
;MYMSNYLSIPLLAGAFLAGIVLYALVNAFKSPLRGLPGPWYTHFTHLFLKYQILAGNRVHYIHALHQRYGPVVRVSPGEVAVSDPEAFSKIHKIGSGFLKSAWYDAVTPDREPGIFVMRDPHQHAARRRLFARAFSVSSLLTNWESEIRQKTELAVNNIKRDAQSTGADVFKWWTLMATDVIAHLSFGESFRMLELGKQTPYIDAIQSALLMSGIRAELSWIYPLLKRLPFQGLKKLLNADNVVLEHGSIAVRNMQSAGDGLSKANLFSQMLAESDSQEKTSLSTSSVQQEASNLIVAGSDTTAVTLTYLIWAILKQPELQAELENEISELSDELTFDELKTAPLLNSVIEETLRLYGAAPGALPRVVPGKGLDVCGHYIPPGTVVSTQAFTLHRNENIFEDAQRFNGHRFMDKSTLTAAQKAAFSPFGAGSRICIGLHLAWMELRLGAALFFRECRGATLSPEMTDEMMEMENRFLIAPKGHKCIVKV
;
A
#
# COMPACT_ATOMS: atom_id res chain seq x y z
N MET A 1 -38.28 42.44 23.13
CA MET A 1 -38.62 41.07 22.71
C MET A 1 -37.52 40.35 21.93
N TYR A 2 -36.28 40.86 21.89
CA TYR A 2 -35.16 40.28 21.11
C TYR A 2 -34.08 39.59 21.98
N MET A 3 -34.13 39.69 23.30
CA MET A 3 -33.14 39.04 24.20
C MET A 3 -33.42 37.56 24.52
N SER A 4 -34.64 37.07 24.29
CA SER A 4 -35.04 35.71 24.62
C SER A 4 -34.47 34.66 23.66
N ASN A 5 -34.18 35.04 22.38
CA ASN A 5 -33.69 34.07 21.37
C ASN A 5 -32.17 33.79 21.47
N TYR A 6 -31.39 34.65 22.11
CA TYR A 6 -29.93 34.43 22.26
C TYR A 6 -29.57 33.48 23.40
N LEU A 7 -30.44 33.37 24.42
CA LEU A 7 -30.24 32.40 25.51
C LEU A 7 -30.66 30.98 25.15
N SER A 8 -31.53 30.81 24.16
CA SER A 8 -31.97 29.47 23.70
C SER A 8 -30.94 28.70 22.87
N ILE A 9 -30.11 29.41 22.11
CA ILE A 9 -29.07 28.77 21.26
C ILE A 9 -27.99 28.06 22.09
N PRO A 10 -27.34 28.69 23.10
CA PRO A 10 -26.37 28.00 23.94
C PRO A 10 -27.01 26.88 24.80
N LEU A 11 -28.26 27.03 25.23
CA LEU A 11 -28.97 25.97 25.95
C LEU A 11 -29.27 24.76 25.05
N LEU A 12 -29.70 24.98 23.82
CA LEU A 12 -29.90 23.91 22.81
C LEU A 12 -28.58 23.25 22.45
N ALA A 13 -27.52 24.01 22.25
CA ALA A 13 -26.17 23.47 21.99
C ALA A 13 -25.68 22.65 23.20
N GLY A 14 -25.89 23.12 24.42
CA GLY A 14 -25.55 22.38 25.64
C GLY A 14 -26.34 21.10 25.80
N ALA A 15 -27.65 21.12 25.55
CA ALA A 15 -28.51 19.93 25.58
C ALA A 15 -28.08 18.91 24.48
N PHE A 16 -27.75 19.38 23.29
CA PHE A 16 -27.27 18.55 22.21
C PHE A 16 -25.92 17.87 22.56
N LEU A 17 -24.97 18.63 23.10
CA LEU A 17 -23.70 18.08 23.57
C LEU A 17 -23.89 17.07 24.72
N ALA A 18 -24.75 17.39 25.69
CA ALA A 18 -25.08 16.46 26.77
C ALA A 18 -25.73 15.18 26.23
N GLY A 19 -26.57 15.27 25.20
CA GLY A 19 -27.16 14.12 24.51
C GLY A 19 -26.10 13.27 23.82
N ILE A 20 -25.14 13.86 23.14
CA ILE A 20 -23.99 13.13 22.51
C ILE A 20 -23.18 12.42 23.59
N VAL A 21 -22.84 13.09 24.67
CA VAL A 21 -22.06 12.50 25.78
C VAL A 21 -22.84 11.35 26.43
N LEU A 22 -24.11 11.53 26.72
CA LEU A 22 -24.96 10.48 27.29
C LEU A 22 -25.08 9.28 26.37
N TYR A 23 -25.29 9.51 25.07
CA TYR A 23 -25.31 8.45 24.04
C TYR A 23 -24.00 7.68 23.99
N ALA A 24 -22.85 8.37 24.00
CA ALA A 24 -21.53 7.76 24.03
C ALA A 24 -21.30 6.91 25.29
N LEU A 25 -21.69 7.43 26.46
CA LEU A 25 -21.63 6.71 27.74
C LEU A 25 -22.49 5.44 27.71
N VAL A 26 -23.76 5.54 27.32
CA VAL A 26 -24.66 4.40 27.23
C VAL A 26 -24.12 3.32 26.28
N ASN A 27 -23.62 3.71 25.11
CA ASN A 27 -23.03 2.76 24.15
C ASN A 27 -21.75 2.12 24.69
N ALA A 28 -20.90 2.87 25.38
CA ALA A 28 -19.70 2.35 25.99
C ALA A 28 -20.00 1.27 27.05
N PHE A 29 -20.99 1.54 27.92
CA PHE A 29 -21.40 0.59 28.97
C PHE A 29 -22.11 -0.65 28.40
N LYS A 30 -22.87 -0.52 27.32
CA LYS A 30 -23.59 -1.63 26.65
C LYS A 30 -22.67 -2.40 25.67
N SER A 31 -21.50 -1.84 25.33
CA SER A 31 -20.62 -2.46 24.34
C SER A 31 -20.13 -3.84 24.80
N PRO A 32 -20.28 -4.88 23.96
CA PRO A 32 -19.69 -6.18 24.24
C PRO A 32 -18.16 -6.17 24.23
N LEU A 33 -17.54 -5.10 23.69
CA LEU A 33 -16.09 -4.90 23.65
C LEU A 33 -15.55 -4.22 24.91
N ARG A 34 -16.39 -3.91 25.90
CA ARG A 34 -15.97 -3.15 27.08
C ARG A 34 -14.86 -3.83 27.90
N GLY A 35 -14.82 -5.14 27.89
CA GLY A 35 -13.81 -5.94 28.61
C GLY A 35 -12.48 -6.10 27.87
N LEU A 36 -12.38 -5.63 26.61
CA LEU A 36 -11.13 -5.75 25.87
C LEU A 36 -10.12 -4.68 26.31
N PRO A 37 -8.81 -5.03 26.36
CA PRO A 37 -7.76 -4.08 26.70
C PRO A 37 -7.69 -2.95 25.66
N GLY A 38 -7.26 -1.78 26.12
CA GLY A 38 -7.08 -0.60 25.28
C GLY A 38 -7.24 0.71 26.05
N PRO A 39 -6.90 1.85 25.43
CA PRO A 39 -7.06 3.16 26.07
C PRO A 39 -8.53 3.43 26.43
N TRP A 40 -8.78 4.07 27.55
CA TRP A 40 -10.13 4.34 28.07
C TRP A 40 -11.01 5.13 27.07
N TYR A 41 -10.43 6.08 26.31
CA TYR A 41 -11.18 6.93 25.36
C TYR A 41 -11.70 6.14 24.15
N THR A 42 -11.13 4.97 23.84
CA THR A 42 -11.58 4.11 22.75
C THR A 42 -12.94 3.47 23.00
N HIS A 43 -13.49 3.55 24.22
CA HIS A 43 -14.87 3.19 24.50
C HIS A 43 -15.87 4.17 23.89
N PHE A 44 -15.48 5.45 23.78
CA PHE A 44 -16.39 6.55 23.52
C PHE A 44 -16.25 7.11 22.10
N THR A 45 -15.04 7.07 21.53
CA THR A 45 -14.75 7.78 20.29
C THR A 45 -13.70 7.09 19.44
N HIS A 46 -13.83 7.28 18.13
CA HIS A 46 -12.83 6.92 17.13
C HIS A 46 -11.97 8.12 16.68
N LEU A 47 -12.22 9.31 17.19
CA LEU A 47 -11.57 10.55 16.73
C LEU A 47 -10.06 10.53 16.90
N PHE A 48 -9.56 9.94 18.00
CA PHE A 48 -8.13 9.86 18.23
C PHE A 48 -7.43 8.94 17.20
N LEU A 49 -8.03 7.80 16.88
CA LEU A 49 -7.54 6.92 15.82
C LEU A 49 -7.52 7.64 14.46
N LYS A 50 -8.62 8.36 14.14
CA LYS A 50 -8.72 9.14 12.90
C LYS A 50 -7.66 10.24 12.83
N TYR A 51 -7.40 10.92 13.94
CA TYR A 51 -6.32 11.89 14.03
C TYR A 51 -4.97 11.26 13.72
N GLN A 52 -4.64 10.11 14.30
CA GLN A 52 -3.38 9.39 14.02
C GLN A 52 -3.26 8.96 12.55
N ILE A 53 -4.37 8.57 11.91
CA ILE A 53 -4.40 8.23 10.47
C ILE A 53 -4.08 9.46 9.62
N LEU A 54 -4.78 10.58 9.86
CA LEU A 54 -4.59 11.81 9.10
C LEU A 54 -3.21 12.44 9.32
N ALA A 55 -2.65 12.27 10.52
CA ALA A 55 -1.29 12.69 10.85
C ALA A 55 -0.19 11.78 10.26
N GLY A 56 -0.54 10.69 9.54
CA GLY A 56 0.45 9.77 9.00
C GLY A 56 1.15 8.87 10.03
N ASN A 57 0.55 8.70 11.20
CA ASN A 57 1.19 8.03 12.35
C ASN A 57 0.47 6.75 12.81
N ARG A 58 -0.49 6.25 12.03
CA ARG A 58 -1.35 5.13 12.44
C ARG A 58 -0.57 3.89 12.85
N VAL A 59 0.39 3.45 12.03
CA VAL A 59 1.11 2.19 12.27
C VAL A 59 1.93 2.23 13.57
N HIS A 60 2.57 3.35 13.85
CA HIS A 60 3.33 3.58 15.08
C HIS A 60 2.42 3.61 16.31
N TYR A 61 1.30 4.34 16.21
CA TYR A 61 0.30 4.41 17.27
C TYR A 61 -0.27 3.03 17.63
N ILE A 62 -0.72 2.24 16.65
CA ILE A 62 -1.25 0.90 16.88
C ILE A 62 -0.19 -0.04 17.41
N HIS A 63 1.05 0.06 16.91
CA HIS A 63 2.17 -0.74 17.42
C HIS A 63 2.45 -0.45 18.90
N ALA A 64 2.52 0.81 19.29
CA ALA A 64 2.68 1.22 20.68
C ALA A 64 1.53 0.72 21.58
N LEU A 65 0.30 0.69 21.07
CA LEU A 65 -0.82 0.10 21.79
C LEU A 65 -0.64 -1.40 22.00
N HIS A 66 -0.17 -2.15 21.00
CA HIS A 66 0.12 -3.58 21.16
C HIS A 66 1.26 -3.84 22.13
N GLN A 67 2.31 -3.02 22.13
CA GLN A 67 3.38 -3.11 23.13
C GLN A 67 2.87 -2.92 24.55
N ARG A 68 1.89 -2.04 24.75
CA ARG A 68 1.34 -1.70 26.07
C ARG A 68 0.23 -2.66 26.54
N TYR A 69 -0.66 -3.07 25.65
CA TYR A 69 -1.90 -3.78 25.99
C TYR A 69 -1.94 -5.23 25.51
N GLY A 70 -0.91 -5.69 24.78
CA GLY A 70 -0.84 -7.06 24.27
C GLY A 70 -1.42 -7.25 22.87
N PRO A 71 -1.63 -8.50 22.44
CA PRO A 71 -1.93 -8.85 21.06
C PRO A 71 -3.35 -8.49 20.62
N VAL A 72 -4.26 -8.19 21.53
CA VAL A 72 -5.66 -7.79 21.24
C VAL A 72 -5.93 -6.44 21.88
N VAL A 73 -6.23 -5.43 21.08
CA VAL A 73 -6.42 -4.06 21.58
C VAL A 73 -7.64 -3.42 20.94
N ARG A 74 -8.56 -2.91 21.78
CA ARG A 74 -9.64 -2.06 21.29
C ARG A 74 -9.07 -0.70 20.91
N VAL A 75 -9.25 -0.29 19.64
CA VAL A 75 -8.71 0.95 19.08
C VAL A 75 -9.79 2.01 18.79
N SER A 76 -11.06 1.58 18.77
CA SER A 76 -12.23 2.45 18.68
C SER A 76 -13.46 1.72 19.23
N PRO A 77 -14.64 2.36 19.37
CA PRO A 77 -15.84 1.69 19.91
C PRO A 77 -16.28 0.43 19.16
N GLY A 78 -15.94 0.31 17.87
CA GLY A 78 -16.33 -0.82 17.02
C GLY A 78 -15.16 -1.51 16.34
N GLU A 79 -13.89 -1.17 16.66
CA GLU A 79 -12.71 -1.75 16.03
C GLU A 79 -11.70 -2.29 17.04
N VAL A 80 -11.20 -3.48 16.76
CA VAL A 80 -10.19 -4.20 17.55
C VAL A 80 -8.98 -4.48 16.65
N ALA A 81 -7.80 -4.04 17.05
CA ALA A 81 -6.53 -4.42 16.42
C ALA A 81 -6.04 -5.75 17.01
N VAL A 82 -5.53 -6.62 16.13
CA VAL A 82 -5.01 -7.94 16.48
C VAL A 82 -3.61 -8.11 15.89
N SER A 83 -2.65 -8.49 16.72
CA SER A 83 -1.25 -8.72 16.34
C SER A 83 -0.77 -10.14 16.70
N ASP A 84 -1.60 -11.12 16.39
CA ASP A 84 -1.33 -12.54 16.57
C ASP A 84 -1.23 -13.23 15.21
N PRO A 85 -0.15 -14.02 14.91
CA PRO A 85 0.04 -14.66 13.61
C PRO A 85 -1.02 -15.71 13.26
N GLU A 86 -1.50 -16.46 14.25
CA GLU A 86 -2.54 -17.46 14.04
C GLU A 86 -3.88 -16.80 13.72
N ALA A 87 -4.22 -15.74 14.47
CA ALA A 87 -5.39 -14.93 14.19
C ALA A 87 -5.32 -14.25 12.82
N PHE A 88 -4.13 -13.73 12.43
CA PHE A 88 -3.92 -13.19 11.09
C PHE A 88 -4.25 -14.25 10.02
N SER A 89 -3.69 -15.44 10.14
CA SER A 89 -3.95 -16.55 9.23
C SER A 89 -5.45 -16.91 9.19
N LYS A 90 -6.11 -16.99 10.34
CA LYS A 90 -7.55 -17.30 10.47
C LYS A 90 -8.44 -16.24 9.82
N ILE A 91 -8.12 -14.94 10.03
CA ILE A 91 -8.88 -13.82 9.49
C ILE A 91 -8.74 -13.74 7.96
N HIS A 92 -7.54 -13.93 7.44
CA HIS A 92 -7.25 -13.74 6.01
C HIS A 92 -7.33 -15.02 5.16
N LYS A 93 -7.54 -16.19 5.78
CA LYS A 93 -7.68 -17.47 5.08
C LYS A 93 -8.78 -17.41 4.02
N ILE A 94 -8.56 -18.11 2.90
CA ILE A 94 -9.57 -18.29 1.86
C ILE A 94 -10.81 -18.99 2.49
N GLY A 95 -12.00 -18.44 2.23
CA GLY A 95 -13.24 -19.00 2.78
C GLY A 95 -13.46 -18.72 4.28
N SER A 96 -12.69 -17.85 4.91
CA SER A 96 -12.80 -17.53 6.35
C SER A 96 -14.12 -16.86 6.76
N GLY A 97 -14.84 -16.26 5.81
CA GLY A 97 -16.04 -15.47 6.09
C GLY A 97 -15.78 -14.04 6.57
N PHE A 98 -14.55 -13.65 6.81
CA PHE A 98 -14.16 -12.28 7.20
C PHE A 98 -14.17 -11.36 5.99
N LEU A 99 -15.27 -10.66 5.77
CA LEU A 99 -15.42 -9.71 4.66
C LEU A 99 -14.68 -8.40 4.94
N LYS A 100 -14.34 -7.67 3.90
CA LYS A 100 -13.84 -6.29 4.01
C LYS A 100 -14.88 -5.42 4.74
N SER A 101 -14.41 -4.52 5.61
CA SER A 101 -15.29 -3.60 6.34
C SER A 101 -15.88 -2.52 5.43
N ALA A 102 -16.89 -1.79 5.91
CA ALA A 102 -17.50 -0.67 5.20
C ALA A 102 -16.53 0.50 4.93
N TRP A 103 -15.37 0.54 5.60
CA TRP A 103 -14.31 1.51 5.30
C TRP A 103 -13.92 1.51 3.82
N TYR A 104 -13.90 0.33 3.18
CA TYR A 104 -13.54 0.23 1.76
C TYR A 104 -14.56 0.90 0.83
N ASP A 105 -15.84 0.94 1.20
CA ASP A 105 -16.88 1.64 0.41
C ASP A 105 -16.65 3.16 0.43
N ALA A 106 -16.14 3.68 1.55
CA ALA A 106 -15.88 5.11 1.70
C ALA A 106 -14.65 5.62 0.93
N VAL A 107 -13.79 4.72 0.44
CA VAL A 107 -12.64 5.08 -0.41
C VAL A 107 -13.11 5.61 -1.78
N THR A 108 -14.13 4.97 -2.39
CA THR A 108 -14.67 5.34 -3.71
C THR A 108 -16.21 5.31 -3.73
N PRO A 109 -16.91 6.16 -2.94
CA PRO A 109 -18.33 6.01 -2.66
C PRO A 109 -19.26 6.21 -3.88
N ASP A 110 -18.84 7.01 -4.84
CA ASP A 110 -19.68 7.43 -5.97
C ASP A 110 -19.35 6.69 -7.29
N ARG A 111 -18.66 5.54 -7.22
CA ARG A 111 -18.13 4.84 -8.40
C ARG A 111 -18.32 3.34 -8.32
N GLU A 112 -18.24 2.68 -9.48
CA GLU A 112 -18.12 1.22 -9.51
C GLU A 112 -16.87 0.80 -8.73
N PRO A 113 -16.99 -0.18 -7.80
CA PRO A 113 -15.87 -0.59 -7.00
C PRO A 113 -14.80 -1.27 -7.84
N GLY A 114 -13.56 -0.79 -7.79
CA GLY A 114 -12.41 -1.50 -8.32
C GLY A 114 -12.02 -2.70 -7.44
N ILE A 115 -11.17 -3.57 -7.97
CA ILE A 115 -10.76 -4.82 -7.32
C ILE A 115 -10.26 -4.64 -5.87
N PHE A 116 -9.59 -3.51 -5.59
CA PHE A 116 -9.08 -3.21 -4.25
C PHE A 116 -10.19 -2.97 -3.24
N VAL A 117 -11.26 -2.26 -3.60
CA VAL A 117 -12.33 -1.90 -2.66
C VAL A 117 -13.49 -2.89 -2.64
N MET A 118 -13.60 -3.78 -3.63
CA MET A 118 -14.67 -4.79 -3.69
C MET A 118 -14.77 -5.60 -2.41
N ARG A 119 -15.95 -5.55 -1.75
CA ARG A 119 -16.24 -6.30 -0.52
C ARG A 119 -16.82 -7.68 -0.81
N ASP A 120 -17.71 -7.77 -1.80
CA ASP A 120 -18.32 -9.03 -2.19
C ASP A 120 -17.27 -10.02 -2.69
N PRO A 121 -17.17 -11.24 -2.12
CA PRO A 121 -16.14 -12.21 -2.49
C PRO A 121 -16.34 -12.80 -3.89
N HIS A 122 -17.58 -12.93 -4.36
CA HIS A 122 -17.87 -13.51 -5.67
C HIS A 122 -17.54 -12.52 -6.79
N GLN A 123 -17.96 -11.25 -6.64
CA GLN A 123 -17.62 -10.19 -7.58
C GLN A 123 -16.09 -9.97 -7.64
N HIS A 124 -15.44 -9.96 -6.48
CA HIS A 124 -13.98 -9.86 -6.43
C HIS A 124 -13.29 -11.05 -7.11
N ALA A 125 -13.75 -12.28 -6.86
CA ALA A 125 -13.16 -13.48 -7.49
C ALA A 125 -13.33 -13.45 -9.00
N ALA A 126 -14.49 -13.01 -9.50
CA ALA A 126 -14.73 -12.80 -10.93
C ALA A 126 -13.78 -11.75 -11.51
N ARG A 127 -13.67 -10.56 -10.86
CA ARG A 127 -12.77 -9.50 -11.29
C ARG A 127 -11.30 -9.94 -11.25
N ARG A 128 -10.89 -10.63 -10.19
CA ARG A 128 -9.50 -11.12 -10.04
C ARG A 128 -9.10 -12.10 -11.15
N ARG A 129 -10.01 -12.95 -11.61
CA ARG A 129 -9.72 -13.88 -12.71
C ARG A 129 -9.32 -13.19 -13.99
N LEU A 130 -9.91 -12.04 -14.31
CA LEU A 130 -9.57 -11.25 -15.50
C LEU A 130 -8.11 -10.77 -15.50
N PHE A 131 -7.56 -10.49 -14.32
CA PHE A 131 -6.18 -10.06 -14.17
C PHE A 131 -5.18 -11.19 -13.99
N ALA A 132 -5.64 -12.35 -13.52
CA ALA A 132 -4.75 -13.42 -13.05
C ALA A 132 -3.76 -13.90 -14.10
N ARG A 133 -4.21 -14.02 -15.37
CA ARG A 133 -3.36 -14.44 -16.49
C ARG A 133 -2.29 -13.39 -16.79
N ALA A 134 -2.69 -12.14 -16.89
CA ALA A 134 -1.79 -11.03 -17.25
C ALA A 134 -0.68 -10.80 -16.22
N PHE A 135 -0.99 -10.98 -14.91
CA PHE A 135 -0.02 -10.87 -13.82
C PHE A 135 0.66 -12.20 -13.44
N SER A 136 0.50 -13.27 -14.25
CA SER A 136 1.23 -14.52 -14.01
C SER A 136 2.72 -14.36 -14.36
N VAL A 137 3.58 -15.13 -13.68
CA VAL A 137 5.05 -15.12 -13.96
C VAL A 137 5.33 -15.38 -15.44
N SER A 138 4.68 -16.38 -16.04
CA SER A 138 4.90 -16.72 -17.46
C SER A 138 4.51 -15.58 -18.40
N SER A 139 3.37 -14.91 -18.14
CA SER A 139 2.96 -13.78 -18.98
C SER A 139 3.91 -12.59 -18.83
N LEU A 140 4.35 -12.30 -17.61
CA LEU A 140 5.30 -11.22 -17.34
C LEU A 140 6.64 -11.47 -18.03
N LEU A 141 7.19 -12.69 -17.92
CA LEU A 141 8.45 -13.07 -18.57
C LEU A 141 8.33 -13.01 -20.08
N THR A 142 7.28 -13.60 -20.66
CA THR A 142 7.14 -13.67 -22.12
C THR A 142 6.88 -12.31 -22.77
N ASN A 143 6.08 -11.47 -22.13
CA ASN A 143 5.58 -10.26 -22.79
C ASN A 143 6.27 -8.98 -22.30
N TRP A 144 6.81 -8.95 -21.07
CA TRP A 144 7.13 -7.69 -20.39
C TRP A 144 8.54 -7.62 -19.80
N GLU A 145 9.27 -8.74 -19.65
CA GLU A 145 10.62 -8.74 -19.06
C GLU A 145 11.55 -7.73 -19.74
N SER A 146 11.57 -7.71 -21.07
CA SER A 146 12.39 -6.77 -21.86
C SER A 146 12.07 -5.32 -21.55
N GLU A 147 10.79 -4.98 -21.45
CA GLU A 147 10.34 -3.61 -21.16
C GLU A 147 10.65 -3.20 -19.72
N ILE A 148 10.40 -4.09 -18.76
CA ILE A 148 10.73 -3.87 -17.35
C ILE A 148 12.23 -3.63 -17.21
N ARG A 149 13.04 -4.45 -17.85
CA ARG A 149 14.51 -4.32 -17.89
C ARG A 149 14.94 -2.97 -18.47
N GLN A 150 14.47 -2.61 -19.65
CA GLN A 150 14.83 -1.36 -20.32
C GLN A 150 14.51 -0.13 -19.43
N LYS A 151 13.33 -0.12 -18.78
CA LYS A 151 12.95 0.99 -17.89
C LYS A 151 13.80 1.01 -16.63
N THR A 152 14.13 -0.15 -16.07
CA THR A 152 14.97 -0.25 -14.88
C THR A 152 16.42 0.18 -15.19
N GLU A 153 16.98 -0.26 -16.32
CA GLU A 153 18.30 0.18 -16.79
C GLU A 153 18.36 1.69 -17.01
N LEU A 154 17.34 2.26 -17.64
CA LEU A 154 17.24 3.72 -17.84
C LEU A 154 17.19 4.48 -16.50
N ALA A 155 16.44 3.96 -15.52
CA ALA A 155 16.39 4.55 -14.18
C ALA A 155 17.77 4.52 -13.50
N VAL A 156 18.44 3.36 -13.51
CA VAL A 156 19.76 3.20 -12.91
C VAL A 156 20.81 4.07 -13.60
N ASN A 157 20.80 4.16 -14.94
CA ASN A 157 21.67 5.06 -15.69
C ASN A 157 21.45 6.53 -15.30
N ASN A 158 20.22 6.96 -15.12
CA ASN A 158 19.91 8.29 -14.64
C ASN A 158 20.37 8.53 -13.20
N ILE A 159 20.18 7.54 -12.31
CA ILE A 159 20.69 7.57 -10.93
C ILE A 159 22.22 7.69 -10.95
N LYS A 160 22.92 6.86 -11.71
CA LYS A 160 24.39 6.86 -11.81
C LYS A 160 24.90 8.23 -12.28
N ARG A 161 24.32 8.77 -13.36
CA ARG A 161 24.66 10.10 -13.89
C ARG A 161 24.50 11.20 -12.84
N ASP A 162 23.36 11.25 -12.16
CA ASP A 162 23.05 12.28 -11.17
C ASP A 162 23.92 12.11 -9.91
N ALA A 163 24.17 10.86 -9.46
CA ALA A 163 24.99 10.53 -8.30
C ALA A 163 26.45 10.95 -8.46
N GLN A 164 27.00 10.85 -9.67
CA GLN A 164 28.36 11.32 -10.02
C GLN A 164 28.48 12.86 -10.09
N SER A 165 27.37 13.58 -10.07
CA SER A 165 27.31 15.03 -10.18
C SER A 165 26.90 15.69 -8.86
N THR A 166 25.61 15.92 -8.68
CA THR A 166 25.04 16.66 -7.54
C THR A 166 24.46 15.75 -6.45
N GLY A 167 24.36 14.46 -6.70
CA GLY A 167 23.63 13.47 -5.93
C GLY A 167 22.32 13.10 -6.62
N ALA A 168 21.97 11.82 -6.55
CA ALA A 168 20.76 11.27 -7.16
C ALA A 168 19.68 11.04 -6.11
N ASP A 169 18.49 11.54 -6.34
CA ASP A 169 17.31 11.17 -5.56
C ASP A 169 16.76 9.83 -6.08
N VAL A 170 17.10 8.74 -5.39
CA VAL A 170 16.63 7.40 -5.79
C VAL A 170 15.12 7.24 -5.63
N PHE A 171 14.49 7.92 -4.65
CA PHE A 171 13.02 7.87 -4.50
C PHE A 171 12.32 8.44 -5.74
N LYS A 172 12.79 9.58 -6.23
CA LYS A 172 12.31 10.16 -7.49
C LYS A 172 12.46 9.18 -8.65
N TRP A 173 13.66 8.65 -8.88
CA TRP A 173 13.93 7.83 -10.07
C TRP A 173 13.18 6.50 -10.04
N TRP A 174 13.04 5.87 -8.88
CA TRP A 174 12.22 4.66 -8.72
C TRP A 174 10.73 4.93 -8.92
N THR A 175 10.23 6.10 -8.49
CA THR A 175 8.83 6.50 -8.75
C THR A 175 8.59 6.65 -10.25
N LEU A 176 9.49 7.32 -10.98
CA LEU A 176 9.37 7.47 -12.43
C LEU A 176 9.43 6.11 -13.14
N MET A 177 10.35 5.23 -12.72
CA MET A 177 10.50 3.89 -13.27
C MET A 177 9.25 3.05 -13.08
N ALA A 178 8.81 2.86 -11.85
CA ALA A 178 7.67 2.02 -11.54
C ALA A 178 6.39 2.53 -12.20
N THR A 179 6.22 3.86 -12.30
CA THR A 179 5.08 4.45 -13.01
C THR A 179 5.14 4.20 -14.50
N ASP A 180 6.30 4.36 -15.14
CA ASP A 180 6.47 4.10 -16.57
C ASP A 180 6.28 2.62 -16.91
N VAL A 181 6.73 1.70 -16.03
CA VAL A 181 6.51 0.26 -16.17
C VAL A 181 5.02 -0.05 -16.12
N ILE A 182 4.32 0.31 -15.04
CA ILE A 182 2.90 -0.03 -14.91
C ILE A 182 2.02 0.63 -15.97
N ALA A 183 2.37 1.85 -16.41
CA ALA A 183 1.68 2.52 -17.52
C ALA A 183 1.85 1.75 -18.82
N HIS A 184 3.08 1.34 -19.15
CA HIS A 184 3.37 0.57 -20.36
C HIS A 184 2.64 -0.78 -20.34
N LEU A 185 2.71 -1.51 -19.24
CA LEU A 185 1.99 -2.77 -19.08
C LEU A 185 0.48 -2.59 -19.22
N SER A 186 -0.07 -1.51 -18.65
CA SER A 186 -1.51 -1.25 -18.63
C SER A 186 -2.06 -0.81 -19.98
N PHE A 187 -1.39 0.14 -20.63
CA PHE A 187 -1.90 0.84 -21.82
C PHE A 187 -1.15 0.52 -23.12
N GLY A 188 0.01 -0.16 -23.03
CA GLY A 188 0.90 -0.39 -24.16
C GLY A 188 1.83 0.79 -24.47
N GLU A 189 1.75 1.88 -23.70
CA GLU A 189 2.60 3.07 -23.82
C GLU A 189 3.01 3.59 -22.44
N SER A 190 4.28 3.99 -22.27
CA SER A 190 4.74 4.64 -21.03
C SER A 190 4.43 6.14 -21.05
N PHE A 191 4.45 6.76 -19.88
CA PHE A 191 4.34 8.22 -19.75
C PHE A 191 5.65 8.95 -20.08
N ARG A 192 6.72 8.22 -20.38
CA ARG A 192 8.05 8.73 -20.71
C ARG A 192 8.65 9.63 -19.62
N MET A 193 8.30 9.37 -18.37
CA MET A 193 8.76 10.20 -17.24
C MET A 193 10.25 10.00 -16.96
N LEU A 194 10.78 8.80 -17.21
CA LEU A 194 12.22 8.52 -17.10
C LEU A 194 13.03 9.35 -18.09
N GLU A 195 12.57 9.46 -19.33
CA GLU A 195 13.21 10.26 -20.36
C GLU A 195 13.11 11.76 -20.06
N LEU A 196 11.97 12.21 -19.52
CA LEU A 196 11.75 13.61 -19.16
C LEU A 196 12.43 14.00 -17.82
N GLY A 197 12.78 13.03 -16.98
CA GLY A 197 13.35 13.25 -15.65
C GLY A 197 12.41 13.96 -14.65
N LYS A 198 11.10 13.96 -14.91
CA LYS A 198 10.09 14.64 -14.09
C LYS A 198 8.73 13.93 -14.14
N GLN A 199 7.96 14.14 -13.09
CA GLN A 199 6.58 13.68 -13.03
C GLN A 199 5.70 14.44 -14.03
N THR A 200 4.67 13.78 -14.51
CA THR A 200 3.62 14.40 -15.31
C THR A 200 2.52 14.98 -14.41
N PRO A 201 1.76 15.99 -14.89
CA PRO A 201 0.60 16.50 -14.14
C PRO A 201 -0.44 15.43 -13.77
N TYR A 202 -0.47 14.33 -14.52
CA TYR A 202 -1.33 13.19 -14.25
C TYR A 202 -0.95 12.48 -12.94
N ILE A 203 0.34 12.30 -12.67
CA ILE A 203 0.81 11.67 -11.43
C ILE A 203 0.55 12.58 -10.23
N ASP A 204 0.72 13.89 -10.37
CA ASP A 204 0.34 14.85 -9.33
C ASP A 204 -1.15 14.75 -8.99
N ALA A 205 -2.00 14.55 -10.02
CA ALA A 205 -3.43 14.34 -9.81
C ALA A 205 -3.73 13.00 -9.11
N ILE A 206 -3.04 11.92 -9.46
CA ILE A 206 -3.15 10.61 -8.78
C ILE A 206 -2.80 10.73 -7.30
N GLN A 207 -1.68 11.33 -6.96
CA GLN A 207 -1.26 11.52 -5.57
C GLN A 207 -2.28 12.35 -4.78
N SER A 208 -2.80 13.42 -5.39
CA SER A 208 -3.86 14.24 -4.81
C SER A 208 -5.16 13.45 -4.62
N ALA A 209 -5.55 12.61 -5.58
CA ALA A 209 -6.74 11.76 -5.50
C ALA A 209 -6.62 10.71 -4.39
N LEU A 210 -5.43 10.12 -4.21
CA LEU A 210 -5.14 9.19 -3.11
C LEU A 210 -5.30 9.85 -1.74
N LEU A 211 -4.70 11.02 -1.57
CA LEU A 211 -4.84 11.80 -0.35
C LEU A 211 -6.32 12.09 -0.04
N MET A 212 -7.08 12.53 -1.05
CA MET A 212 -8.51 12.81 -0.89
C MET A 212 -9.35 11.55 -0.63
N SER A 213 -8.99 10.42 -1.21
CA SER A 213 -9.63 9.13 -0.92
C SER A 213 -9.41 8.72 0.54
N GLY A 214 -8.22 8.90 1.08
CA GLY A 214 -7.93 8.71 2.50
C GLY A 214 -8.74 9.63 3.40
N ILE A 215 -8.76 10.93 3.12
CA ILE A 215 -9.53 11.92 3.88
C ILE A 215 -11.04 11.57 3.82
N ARG A 216 -11.56 11.20 2.67
CA ARG A 216 -12.95 10.80 2.46
C ARG A 216 -13.32 9.55 3.26
N ALA A 217 -12.46 8.54 3.25
CA ALA A 217 -12.67 7.31 4.00
C ALA A 217 -12.70 7.56 5.52
N GLU A 218 -11.87 8.46 6.02
CA GLU A 218 -11.79 8.76 7.44
C GLU A 218 -12.81 9.81 7.92
N LEU A 219 -13.12 10.79 7.10
CA LEU A 219 -14.00 11.92 7.41
C LEU A 219 -15.27 11.92 6.55
N SER A 220 -15.83 10.75 6.26
CA SER A 220 -17.00 10.59 5.37
C SER A 220 -18.20 11.47 5.78
N TRP A 221 -18.40 11.68 7.09
CA TRP A 221 -19.49 12.49 7.63
C TRP A 221 -19.31 14.01 7.43
N ILE A 222 -18.07 14.52 7.34
CA ILE A 222 -17.78 15.94 7.09
C ILE A 222 -17.47 16.23 5.61
N TYR A 223 -17.17 15.21 4.82
CA TYR A 223 -16.79 15.36 3.41
C TYR A 223 -17.81 16.13 2.56
N PRO A 224 -19.15 15.94 2.72
CA PRO A 224 -20.14 16.74 2.00
C PRO A 224 -20.07 18.23 2.34
N LEU A 225 -19.68 18.58 3.57
CA LEU A 225 -19.49 19.97 3.99
C LEU A 225 -18.21 20.55 3.39
N LEU A 226 -17.12 19.79 3.33
CA LEU A 226 -15.84 20.20 2.70
C LEU A 226 -16.04 20.56 1.23
N LYS A 227 -16.89 19.85 0.50
CA LYS A 227 -17.23 20.15 -0.90
C LYS A 227 -17.86 21.54 -1.11
N ARG A 228 -18.46 22.13 -0.08
CA ARG A 228 -19.14 23.43 -0.16
C ARG A 228 -18.24 24.61 0.19
N LEU A 229 -17.03 24.34 0.71
CA LEU A 229 -16.10 25.39 1.09
C LEU A 229 -15.47 26.06 -0.16
N PRO A 230 -15.34 27.40 -0.21
CA PRO A 230 -14.91 28.15 -1.39
C PRO A 230 -13.39 28.16 -1.61
N PHE A 231 -12.60 27.39 -0.87
CA PHE A 231 -11.14 27.42 -0.93
C PHE A 231 -10.63 26.78 -2.23
N GLN A 232 -9.87 27.54 -3.04
CA GLN A 232 -9.35 27.08 -4.34
C GLN A 232 -8.44 25.83 -4.23
N GLY A 233 -7.57 25.77 -3.23
CA GLY A 233 -6.71 24.61 -2.98
C GLY A 233 -7.51 23.33 -2.70
N LEU A 234 -8.59 23.44 -1.90
CA LEU A 234 -9.48 22.33 -1.62
C LEU A 234 -10.25 21.90 -2.88
N LYS A 235 -10.71 22.84 -3.70
CA LYS A 235 -11.38 22.53 -4.98
C LYS A 235 -10.46 21.77 -5.94
N LYS A 236 -9.17 22.15 -6.03
CA LYS A 236 -8.18 21.44 -6.84
C LYS A 236 -8.02 19.98 -6.35
N LEU A 237 -7.87 19.77 -5.05
CA LEU A 237 -7.80 18.44 -4.46
C LEU A 237 -9.07 17.62 -4.70
N LEU A 238 -10.25 18.22 -4.50
CA LEU A 238 -11.54 17.56 -4.75
C LEU A 238 -11.78 17.20 -6.22
N ASN A 239 -11.16 17.93 -7.15
CA ASN A 239 -11.26 17.66 -8.59
C ASN A 239 -10.20 16.67 -9.10
N ALA A 240 -9.21 16.31 -8.30
CA ALA A 240 -8.13 15.42 -8.69
C ALA A 240 -8.63 14.06 -9.19
N ASP A 241 -9.67 13.54 -8.55
CA ASP A 241 -10.34 12.31 -8.97
C ASP A 241 -10.88 12.37 -10.42
N ASN A 242 -11.43 13.53 -10.84
CA ASN A 242 -11.95 13.71 -12.21
C ASN A 242 -10.81 13.76 -13.22
N VAL A 243 -9.69 14.42 -12.87
CA VAL A 243 -8.50 14.48 -13.73
C VAL A 243 -7.93 13.07 -13.95
N VAL A 244 -7.86 12.26 -12.90
CA VAL A 244 -7.39 10.86 -13.00
C VAL A 244 -8.29 10.03 -13.91
N LEU A 245 -9.62 10.17 -13.79
CA LEU A 245 -10.57 9.47 -14.68
C LEU A 245 -10.50 9.95 -16.13
N GLU A 246 -10.35 11.25 -16.34
CA GLU A 246 -10.23 11.82 -17.68
C GLU A 246 -9.01 11.26 -18.42
N HIS A 247 -7.85 11.24 -17.78
CA HIS A 247 -6.64 10.65 -18.36
C HIS A 247 -6.77 9.14 -18.57
N GLY A 248 -7.34 8.42 -17.60
CA GLY A 248 -7.68 7.00 -17.76
C GLY A 248 -8.61 6.76 -18.95
N SER A 249 -9.57 7.66 -19.17
CA SER A 249 -10.49 7.62 -20.32
C SER A 249 -9.78 7.84 -21.67
N ILE A 250 -8.81 8.76 -21.70
CA ILE A 250 -7.99 9.00 -22.90
C ILE A 250 -7.17 7.75 -23.23
N ALA A 251 -6.48 7.19 -22.25
CA ALA A 251 -5.68 6.00 -22.43
C ALA A 251 -6.49 4.78 -22.91
N VAL A 252 -7.69 4.57 -22.33
CA VAL A 252 -8.61 3.49 -22.77
C VAL A 252 -9.11 3.76 -24.21
N ARG A 253 -9.46 4.99 -24.56
CA ARG A 253 -9.88 5.33 -25.94
C ARG A 253 -8.75 5.11 -26.95
N ASN A 254 -7.53 5.55 -26.63
CA ASN A 254 -6.36 5.34 -27.50
C ASN A 254 -6.13 3.85 -27.74
N MET A 255 -6.21 3.04 -26.68
CA MET A 255 -6.11 1.59 -26.76
C MET A 255 -7.19 0.98 -27.68
N GLN A 256 -8.45 1.42 -27.56
CA GLN A 256 -9.56 0.94 -28.41
C GLN A 256 -9.44 1.41 -29.87
N SER A 257 -8.91 2.62 -30.09
CA SER A 257 -8.73 3.19 -31.43
C SER A 257 -7.54 2.59 -32.20
N ALA A 258 -6.55 2.04 -31.50
CA ALA A 258 -5.36 1.50 -32.12
C ALA A 258 -5.59 0.16 -32.82
N GLY A 259 -6.72 -0.50 -32.60
CA GLY A 259 -7.14 -1.74 -33.24
C GLY A 259 -6.13 -2.88 -33.11
N ASP A 260 -6.24 -3.90 -33.99
CA ASP A 260 -5.35 -5.08 -34.00
C ASP A 260 -3.87 -4.79 -34.39
N GLY A 261 -3.53 -3.52 -34.63
CA GLY A 261 -2.19 -3.08 -35.01
C GLY A 261 -1.21 -2.83 -33.86
N LEU A 262 -1.63 -2.89 -32.59
CA LEU A 262 -0.71 -2.81 -31.45
C LEU A 262 0.08 -4.11 -31.31
N SER A 263 1.38 -4.01 -31.47
CA SER A 263 2.32 -5.14 -31.54
C SER A 263 2.42 -6.03 -30.30
N LYS A 264 1.85 -5.61 -29.14
CA LYS A 264 1.77 -6.41 -27.90
C LYS A 264 0.44 -6.22 -27.20
N ALA A 265 -0.22 -7.31 -26.81
CA ALA A 265 -1.43 -7.29 -26.00
C ALA A 265 -1.12 -6.74 -24.60
N ASN A 266 -1.57 -5.52 -24.28
CA ASN A 266 -1.44 -4.92 -22.95
C ASN A 266 -2.39 -5.58 -21.92
N LEU A 267 -2.22 -5.26 -20.61
CA LEU A 267 -3.03 -5.83 -19.54
C LEU A 267 -4.53 -5.65 -19.76
N PHE A 268 -4.95 -4.47 -20.23
CA PHE A 268 -6.37 -4.19 -20.43
C PHE A 268 -6.94 -4.86 -21.67
N SER A 269 -6.18 -4.98 -22.76
CA SER A 269 -6.62 -5.74 -23.93
C SER A 269 -6.78 -7.23 -23.61
N GLN A 270 -5.87 -7.80 -22.82
CA GLN A 270 -6.00 -9.18 -22.32
C GLN A 270 -7.21 -9.35 -21.41
N MET A 271 -7.45 -8.40 -20.52
CA MET A 271 -8.60 -8.40 -19.61
C MET A 271 -9.93 -8.29 -20.37
N LEU A 272 -10.00 -7.44 -21.40
CA LEU A 272 -11.19 -7.31 -22.25
C LEU A 272 -11.45 -8.60 -23.05
N ALA A 273 -10.41 -9.17 -23.66
CA ALA A 273 -10.54 -10.45 -24.37
C ALA A 273 -11.00 -11.59 -23.44
N GLU A 274 -10.52 -11.65 -22.21
CA GLU A 274 -10.96 -12.62 -21.20
C GLU A 274 -12.40 -12.37 -20.75
N SER A 275 -12.83 -11.10 -20.67
CA SER A 275 -14.21 -10.72 -20.35
C SER A 275 -15.19 -11.19 -21.44
N ASP A 276 -14.85 -10.99 -22.70
CA ASP A 276 -15.69 -11.38 -23.85
C ASP A 276 -15.81 -12.89 -23.97
N SER A 277 -14.78 -13.65 -23.62
CA SER A 277 -14.79 -15.12 -23.69
C SER A 277 -15.71 -15.77 -22.64
N GLN A 278 -16.06 -15.08 -21.55
CA GLN A 278 -16.79 -15.63 -20.41
C GLN A 278 -18.28 -15.26 -20.36
N GLU A 279 -18.90 -14.75 -21.40
CA GLU A 279 -20.35 -14.41 -21.56
C GLU A 279 -21.12 -13.82 -20.35
N LYS A 280 -20.50 -13.74 -19.17
CA LYS A 280 -21.14 -13.38 -17.89
C LYS A 280 -20.58 -12.16 -17.17
N THR A 281 -19.51 -11.55 -17.67
CA THR A 281 -18.84 -10.41 -16.99
C THR A 281 -18.42 -9.37 -18.01
N SER A 282 -19.38 -8.71 -18.69
CA SER A 282 -19.07 -7.52 -19.47
C SER A 282 -18.55 -6.42 -18.55
N LEU A 283 -17.31 -5.96 -18.79
CA LEU A 283 -16.77 -4.81 -18.09
C LEU A 283 -17.31 -3.54 -18.74
N SER A 284 -17.93 -2.68 -17.95
CA SER A 284 -18.25 -1.33 -18.42
C SER A 284 -16.97 -0.54 -18.69
N THR A 285 -17.03 0.41 -19.61
CA THR A 285 -15.90 1.32 -19.84
C THR A 285 -15.48 2.03 -18.56
N SER A 286 -16.43 2.37 -17.68
CA SER A 286 -16.14 2.98 -16.39
C SER A 286 -15.38 2.04 -15.44
N SER A 287 -15.70 0.74 -15.44
CA SER A 287 -14.95 -0.28 -14.70
C SER A 287 -13.50 -0.35 -15.17
N VAL A 288 -13.27 -0.37 -16.49
CA VAL A 288 -11.91 -0.43 -17.07
C VAL A 288 -11.10 0.81 -16.67
N GLN A 289 -11.70 2.00 -16.78
CA GLN A 289 -11.05 3.26 -16.38
C GLN A 289 -10.69 3.30 -14.89
N GLN A 290 -11.59 2.81 -14.04
CA GLN A 290 -11.34 2.74 -12.61
C GLN A 290 -10.22 1.76 -12.27
N GLU A 291 -10.19 0.58 -12.90
CA GLU A 291 -9.12 -0.39 -12.69
C GLU A 291 -7.77 0.12 -13.22
N ALA A 292 -7.76 0.82 -14.35
CA ALA A 292 -6.57 1.44 -14.91
C ALA A 292 -5.93 2.43 -13.91
N SER A 293 -6.75 3.33 -13.36
CA SER A 293 -6.30 4.29 -12.34
C SER A 293 -5.78 3.58 -11.08
N ASN A 294 -6.48 2.53 -10.63
CA ASN A 294 -6.07 1.76 -9.46
C ASN A 294 -4.73 1.04 -9.67
N LEU A 295 -4.49 0.47 -10.86
CA LEU A 295 -3.25 -0.24 -11.15
C LEU A 295 -2.04 0.70 -11.22
N ILE A 296 -2.20 1.89 -11.82
CA ILE A 296 -1.13 2.89 -11.85
C ILE A 296 -0.74 3.28 -10.42
N VAL A 297 -1.74 3.64 -9.61
CA VAL A 297 -1.49 3.96 -8.20
C VAL A 297 -0.79 2.81 -7.47
N ALA A 298 -1.32 1.59 -7.61
CA ALA A 298 -0.80 0.44 -6.89
C ALA A 298 0.61 0.04 -7.34
N GLY A 299 0.92 0.17 -8.63
CA GLY A 299 2.20 -0.24 -9.20
C GLY A 299 3.31 0.79 -9.04
N SER A 300 3.00 2.09 -8.95
CA SER A 300 4.00 3.15 -8.90
C SER A 300 4.69 3.25 -7.53
N ASP A 301 3.96 3.73 -6.53
CA ASP A 301 4.54 4.14 -5.25
C ASP A 301 5.02 2.95 -4.41
N THR A 302 4.40 1.76 -4.56
CA THR A 302 4.74 0.60 -3.72
C THR A 302 6.13 0.04 -4.03
N THR A 303 6.47 -0.13 -5.30
CA THR A 303 7.80 -0.59 -5.72
C THR A 303 8.85 0.48 -5.44
N ALA A 304 8.55 1.74 -5.78
CA ALA A 304 9.47 2.86 -5.60
C ALA A 304 9.91 3.03 -4.13
N VAL A 305 8.96 3.06 -3.20
CA VAL A 305 9.29 3.23 -1.78
C VAL A 305 10.05 2.03 -1.23
N THR A 306 9.72 0.81 -1.68
CA THR A 306 10.42 -0.41 -1.24
C THR A 306 11.88 -0.40 -1.71
N LEU A 307 12.15 -0.09 -2.99
CA LEU A 307 13.52 0.06 -3.52
C LEU A 307 14.29 1.17 -2.80
N THR A 308 13.63 2.28 -2.49
CA THR A 308 14.24 3.40 -1.78
C THR A 308 14.71 3.00 -0.38
N TYR A 309 13.86 2.33 0.40
CA TYR A 309 14.25 1.85 1.72
C TYR A 309 15.27 0.71 1.67
N LEU A 310 15.23 -0.13 0.64
CA LEU A 310 16.23 -1.17 0.41
C LEU A 310 17.62 -0.55 0.27
N ILE A 311 17.75 0.41 -0.65
CA ILE A 311 19.02 1.09 -0.89
C ILE A 311 19.48 1.81 0.38
N TRP A 312 18.61 2.59 1.02
CA TRP A 312 18.95 3.30 2.25
C TRP A 312 19.43 2.35 3.36
N ALA A 313 18.73 1.23 3.59
CA ALA A 313 19.06 0.29 4.65
C ALA A 313 20.39 -0.42 4.41
N ILE A 314 20.71 -0.75 3.16
CA ILE A 314 21.97 -1.41 2.79
C ILE A 314 23.12 -0.42 2.85
N LEU A 315 22.98 0.80 2.30
CA LEU A 315 24.03 1.81 2.32
C LEU A 315 24.41 2.28 3.75
N LYS A 316 23.56 2.03 4.74
CA LYS A 316 23.90 2.21 6.17
C LYS A 316 24.76 1.10 6.73
N GLN A 317 25.01 0.02 6.00
CA GLN A 317 25.75 -1.17 6.44
C GLN A 317 26.80 -1.53 5.39
N PRO A 318 28.00 -0.87 5.42
CA PRO A 318 29.03 -1.04 4.38
C PRO A 318 29.48 -2.49 4.15
N GLU A 319 29.51 -3.31 5.22
CA GLU A 319 29.86 -4.73 5.11
C GLU A 319 28.80 -5.50 4.31
N LEU A 320 27.51 -5.32 4.64
CA LEU A 320 26.41 -5.93 3.93
C LEU A 320 26.35 -5.45 2.46
N GLN A 321 26.63 -4.17 2.23
CA GLN A 321 26.73 -3.62 0.87
C GLN A 321 27.81 -4.34 0.07
N ALA A 322 29.02 -4.46 0.62
CA ALA A 322 30.13 -5.14 -0.05
C ALA A 322 29.83 -6.61 -0.35
N GLU A 323 29.19 -7.32 0.59
CA GLU A 323 28.75 -8.71 0.39
C GLU A 323 27.74 -8.80 -0.77
N LEU A 324 26.73 -7.92 -0.81
CA LEU A 324 25.70 -7.91 -1.86
C LEU A 324 26.31 -7.54 -3.22
N GLU A 325 27.18 -6.53 -3.28
CA GLU A 325 27.88 -6.13 -4.51
C GLU A 325 28.74 -7.27 -5.05
N ASN A 326 29.37 -8.05 -4.18
CA ASN A 326 30.15 -9.22 -4.57
C ASN A 326 29.23 -10.34 -5.10
N GLU A 327 28.14 -10.71 -4.40
CA GLU A 327 27.18 -11.69 -4.92
C GLU A 327 26.67 -11.30 -6.30
N ILE A 328 26.29 -10.04 -6.52
CA ILE A 328 25.78 -9.55 -7.79
C ILE A 328 26.88 -9.57 -8.88
N SER A 329 28.14 -9.34 -8.53
CA SER A 329 29.26 -9.38 -9.49
C SER A 329 29.58 -10.79 -10.01
N GLU A 330 29.15 -11.82 -9.29
CA GLU A 330 29.30 -13.22 -9.70
C GLU A 330 28.19 -13.68 -10.66
N LEU A 331 27.09 -12.91 -10.78
CA LEU A 331 26.02 -13.20 -11.73
C LEU A 331 26.42 -12.78 -13.15
N SER A 332 25.75 -13.36 -14.16
CA SER A 332 25.99 -13.01 -15.56
C SER A 332 25.72 -11.51 -15.84
N ASP A 333 26.30 -10.99 -16.93
CA ASP A 333 26.04 -9.61 -17.36
C ASP A 333 24.56 -9.38 -17.69
N GLU A 334 23.87 -10.42 -18.11
CA GLU A 334 22.45 -10.40 -18.48
C GLU A 334 21.53 -10.29 -17.26
N LEU A 335 21.96 -10.66 -16.03
CA LEU A 335 21.12 -10.68 -14.84
C LEU A 335 19.76 -11.35 -15.13
N THR A 336 19.79 -12.59 -15.57
CA THR A 336 18.57 -13.31 -15.98
C THR A 336 17.59 -13.45 -14.81
N PHE A 337 16.31 -13.59 -15.12
CA PHE A 337 15.28 -13.78 -14.10
C PHE A 337 15.59 -14.96 -13.15
N ASP A 338 16.08 -16.07 -13.69
CA ASP A 338 16.38 -17.26 -12.89
C ASP A 338 17.60 -17.06 -11.97
N GLU A 339 18.65 -16.37 -12.42
CA GLU A 339 19.79 -16.00 -11.58
C GLU A 339 19.34 -15.10 -10.43
N LEU A 340 18.61 -14.01 -10.74
CA LEU A 340 18.10 -13.09 -9.73
C LEU A 340 17.15 -13.77 -8.75
N LYS A 341 16.34 -14.72 -9.20
CA LYS A 341 15.44 -15.49 -8.36
C LYS A 341 16.19 -16.40 -7.37
N THR A 342 17.36 -16.87 -7.74
CA THR A 342 18.16 -17.82 -6.94
C THR A 342 19.28 -17.16 -6.15
N ALA A 343 19.61 -15.89 -6.37
CA ALA A 343 20.61 -15.12 -5.60
C ALA A 343 20.19 -15.00 -4.12
N PRO A 344 20.89 -15.65 -3.18
CA PRO A 344 20.38 -15.83 -1.82
C PRO A 344 20.39 -14.52 -1.02
N LEU A 345 21.49 -13.75 -1.06
CA LEU A 345 21.58 -12.49 -0.29
C LEU A 345 20.68 -11.42 -0.89
N LEU A 346 20.64 -11.29 -2.22
CA LEU A 346 19.71 -10.38 -2.90
C LEU A 346 18.26 -10.61 -2.47
N ASN A 347 17.81 -11.86 -2.48
CA ASN A 347 16.44 -12.18 -2.06
C ASN A 347 16.22 -11.95 -0.57
N SER A 348 17.21 -12.24 0.27
CA SER A 348 17.14 -12.02 1.71
C SER A 348 17.02 -10.54 2.07
N VAL A 349 17.81 -9.66 1.46
CA VAL A 349 17.73 -8.21 1.72
C VAL A 349 16.41 -7.61 1.21
N ILE A 350 15.85 -8.13 0.11
CA ILE A 350 14.52 -7.72 -0.37
C ILE A 350 13.44 -8.14 0.65
N GLU A 351 13.46 -9.37 1.15
CA GLU A 351 12.51 -9.85 2.14
C GLU A 351 12.62 -9.09 3.47
N GLU A 352 13.83 -8.80 3.92
CA GLU A 352 14.03 -7.98 5.13
C GLU A 352 13.55 -6.54 4.93
N THR A 353 13.76 -5.98 3.76
CA THR A 353 13.18 -4.67 3.38
C THR A 353 11.65 -4.72 3.42
N LEU A 354 11.05 -5.73 2.83
CA LEU A 354 9.60 -5.93 2.85
C LEU A 354 9.06 -6.15 4.26
N ARG A 355 9.84 -6.78 5.15
CA ARG A 355 9.47 -6.94 6.56
C ARG A 355 9.43 -5.60 7.29
N LEU A 356 10.47 -4.80 7.17
CA LEU A 356 10.55 -3.52 7.89
C LEU A 356 9.87 -2.37 7.15
N TYR A 357 9.97 -2.33 5.83
CA TYR A 357 9.57 -1.19 5.01
C TYR A 357 8.60 -1.58 3.89
N GLY A 358 7.82 -2.65 4.09
CA GLY A 358 6.77 -3.01 3.14
C GLY A 358 5.81 -1.85 2.92
N ALA A 359 5.50 -1.54 1.66
CA ALA A 359 4.83 -0.30 1.26
C ALA A 359 3.45 -0.06 1.86
N ALA A 360 2.70 -1.12 2.19
CA ALA A 360 1.36 -1.04 2.77
C ALA A 360 1.26 -1.79 4.11
N PRO A 361 2.00 -1.37 5.16
CA PRO A 361 2.12 -2.11 6.41
C PRO A 361 0.96 -1.89 7.37
N GLY A 362 0.00 -1.05 7.00
CA GLY A 362 -1.13 -0.63 7.81
C GLY A 362 -2.23 -1.67 7.96
N ALA A 363 -3.35 -1.25 8.51
CA ALA A 363 -4.46 -2.14 8.81
C ALA A 363 -5.18 -2.65 7.56
N LEU A 364 -5.61 -3.90 7.64
CA LEU A 364 -6.47 -4.56 6.67
C LEU A 364 -7.81 -4.91 7.33
N PRO A 365 -8.75 -3.94 7.49
CA PRO A 365 -9.95 -4.12 8.29
C PRO A 365 -10.92 -5.15 7.69
N ARG A 366 -11.41 -6.04 8.56
CA ARG A 366 -12.37 -7.10 8.24
C ARG A 366 -13.53 -7.07 9.24
N VAL A 367 -14.67 -7.59 8.86
CA VAL A 367 -15.84 -7.78 9.74
C VAL A 367 -15.84 -9.20 10.26
N VAL A 368 -15.97 -9.35 11.57
CA VAL A 368 -16.09 -10.66 12.24
C VAL A 368 -17.40 -11.35 11.80
N PRO A 369 -17.35 -12.59 11.29
CA PRO A 369 -18.54 -13.33 10.84
C PRO A 369 -19.42 -13.78 11.99
N GLY A 370 -20.60 -14.34 11.68
CA GLY A 370 -21.66 -14.71 12.62
C GLY A 370 -21.26 -15.63 13.78
N LYS A 371 -20.15 -16.34 13.68
CA LYS A 371 -19.63 -17.22 14.76
C LYS A 371 -18.77 -16.49 15.79
N GLY A 372 -18.44 -15.18 15.56
CA GLY A 372 -17.47 -14.47 16.38
C GLY A 372 -16.01 -14.88 16.09
N LEU A 373 -15.09 -14.35 16.87
CA LEU A 373 -13.66 -14.67 16.82
C LEU A 373 -13.12 -14.84 18.24
N ASP A 374 -12.61 -16.02 18.54
CA ASP A 374 -11.81 -16.25 19.73
C ASP A 374 -10.32 -16.08 19.37
N VAL A 375 -9.64 -15.20 20.10
CA VAL A 375 -8.22 -14.87 19.90
C VAL A 375 -7.56 -14.46 21.21
N CYS A 376 -6.43 -15.08 21.55
CA CYS A 376 -5.63 -14.79 22.76
C CYS A 376 -6.47 -14.67 24.05
N GLY A 377 -7.45 -15.58 24.25
CA GLY A 377 -8.34 -15.59 25.43
C GLY A 377 -9.45 -14.53 25.42
N HIS A 378 -9.65 -13.81 24.32
CA HIS A 378 -10.71 -12.82 24.17
C HIS A 378 -11.71 -13.25 23.10
N TYR A 379 -13.00 -13.12 23.39
CA TYR A 379 -14.06 -13.28 22.41
C TYR A 379 -14.43 -11.93 21.78
N ILE A 380 -14.36 -11.87 20.45
CA ILE A 380 -14.76 -10.70 19.66
C ILE A 380 -16.08 -11.04 18.94
N PRO A 381 -17.17 -10.33 19.24
CA PRO A 381 -18.49 -10.68 18.71
C PRO A 381 -18.64 -10.38 17.22
N PRO A 382 -19.61 -11.04 16.55
CA PRO A 382 -19.96 -10.77 15.15
C PRO A 382 -20.25 -9.30 14.89
N GLY A 383 -19.93 -8.84 13.68
CA GLY A 383 -20.13 -7.44 13.26
C GLY A 383 -19.04 -6.48 13.73
N THR A 384 -18.18 -6.87 14.67
CA THR A 384 -17.01 -6.05 15.06
C THR A 384 -16.03 -5.96 13.90
N VAL A 385 -15.41 -4.80 13.72
CA VAL A 385 -14.29 -4.64 12.81
C VAL A 385 -13.01 -5.14 13.49
N VAL A 386 -12.32 -6.09 12.88
CA VAL A 386 -10.98 -6.50 13.30
C VAL A 386 -9.98 -6.05 12.26
N SER A 387 -8.85 -5.54 12.71
CA SER A 387 -7.76 -5.11 11.85
C SER A 387 -6.45 -5.75 12.27
N THR A 388 -5.66 -6.15 11.29
CA THR A 388 -4.30 -6.66 11.45
C THR A 388 -3.36 -5.74 10.69
N GLN A 389 -2.18 -5.47 11.24
CA GLN A 389 -1.18 -4.71 10.50
C GLN A 389 0.15 -5.44 10.44
N ALA A 390 0.72 -5.53 9.23
CA ALA A 390 2.02 -6.12 8.99
C ALA A 390 3.12 -5.43 9.80
N PHE A 391 3.06 -4.10 9.94
CA PHE A 391 4.01 -3.32 10.73
C PHE A 391 4.27 -3.90 12.13
N THR A 392 3.21 -4.25 12.86
CA THR A 392 3.34 -4.80 14.22
C THR A 392 3.76 -6.27 14.21
N LEU A 393 3.16 -7.08 13.32
CA LEU A 393 3.52 -8.50 13.20
C LEU A 393 5.00 -8.67 12.84
N HIS A 394 5.49 -7.87 11.91
CA HIS A 394 6.87 -7.91 11.42
C HIS A 394 7.89 -7.39 12.44
N ARG A 395 7.46 -6.61 13.44
CA ARG A 395 8.30 -6.02 14.50
C ARG A 395 8.07 -6.64 15.87
N ASN A 396 7.45 -7.80 15.91
CA ASN A 396 7.20 -8.52 17.17
C ASN A 396 8.44 -9.32 17.55
N GLU A 397 9.08 -8.95 18.69
CA GLU A 397 10.30 -9.57 19.21
C GLU A 397 10.09 -11.04 19.60
N ASN A 398 8.85 -11.45 19.89
CA ASN A 398 8.53 -12.85 20.15
C ASN A 398 8.49 -13.71 18.87
N ILE A 399 8.52 -13.06 17.69
CA ILE A 399 8.45 -13.73 16.39
C ILE A 399 9.78 -13.61 15.65
N PHE A 400 10.34 -12.41 15.60
CA PHE A 400 11.60 -12.10 14.93
C PHE A 400 12.60 -11.59 15.96
N GLU A 401 13.71 -12.27 16.12
CA GLU A 401 14.82 -11.81 16.95
C GLU A 401 15.35 -10.47 16.42
N ASP A 402 15.68 -9.53 17.33
CA ASP A 402 16.09 -8.16 16.96
C ASP A 402 15.14 -7.55 15.91
N ALA A 403 13.82 -7.63 16.16
CA ALA A 403 12.79 -7.34 15.18
C ALA A 403 12.81 -5.90 14.63
N GLN A 404 13.43 -4.96 15.36
CA GLN A 404 13.57 -3.56 14.92
C GLN A 404 14.80 -3.33 14.05
N ARG A 405 15.79 -4.25 14.08
CA ARG A 405 17.03 -4.11 13.34
C ARG A 405 16.91 -4.72 11.94
N PHE A 406 17.42 -4.01 10.94
CA PHE A 406 17.58 -4.56 9.60
C PHE A 406 18.73 -5.59 9.60
N ASN A 407 18.41 -6.84 9.29
CA ASN A 407 19.38 -7.94 9.17
C ASN A 407 19.26 -8.56 7.77
N GLY A 408 20.18 -8.19 6.87
CA GLY A 408 20.19 -8.67 5.49
C GLY A 408 20.28 -10.19 5.33
N HIS A 409 20.75 -10.89 6.35
CA HIS A 409 20.90 -12.37 6.32
C HIS A 409 19.70 -13.13 6.90
N ARG A 410 18.68 -12.43 7.42
CA ARG A 410 17.55 -13.05 8.13
C ARG A 410 16.81 -14.11 7.30
N PHE A 411 16.71 -13.93 6.02
CA PHE A 411 15.96 -14.80 5.11
C PHE A 411 16.84 -15.63 4.18
N MET A 412 18.15 -15.72 4.44
CA MET A 412 19.09 -16.53 3.64
C MET A 412 18.71 -18.01 3.61
N ASP A 413 18.33 -18.55 4.78
CA ASP A 413 17.85 -19.92 4.88
C ASP A 413 16.40 -19.96 5.36
N LYS A 414 15.48 -20.13 4.43
CA LYS A 414 14.04 -20.19 4.74
C LYS A 414 13.60 -21.48 5.44
N SER A 415 14.47 -22.50 5.50
CA SER A 415 14.18 -23.73 6.22
C SER A 415 14.20 -23.52 7.74
N THR A 416 14.97 -22.53 8.22
CA THR A 416 15.08 -22.16 9.63
C THR A 416 13.89 -21.33 10.14
N LEU A 417 13.07 -20.77 9.26
CA LEU A 417 11.93 -19.97 9.66
C LEU A 417 10.86 -20.79 10.36
N THR A 418 10.47 -20.35 11.54
CA THR A 418 9.39 -20.94 12.34
C THR A 418 8.04 -20.78 11.66
N ALA A 419 7.04 -21.56 12.07
CA ALA A 419 5.67 -21.43 11.60
C ALA A 419 5.08 -20.04 11.92
N ALA A 420 5.42 -19.46 13.08
CA ALA A 420 5.01 -18.13 13.48
C ALA A 420 5.60 -17.04 12.57
N GLN A 421 6.88 -17.13 12.22
CA GLN A 421 7.54 -16.21 11.30
C GLN A 421 6.92 -16.27 9.90
N LYS A 422 6.67 -17.48 9.37
CA LYS A 422 6.01 -17.67 8.07
C LYS A 422 4.58 -17.13 8.05
N ALA A 423 3.84 -17.29 9.16
CA ALA A 423 2.48 -16.77 9.28
C ALA A 423 2.44 -15.24 9.45
N ALA A 424 3.41 -14.67 10.18
CA ALA A 424 3.50 -13.23 10.40
C ALA A 424 3.97 -12.46 9.17
N PHE A 425 4.88 -13.04 8.35
CA PHE A 425 5.46 -12.38 7.19
C PHE A 425 4.43 -12.25 6.06
N SER A 426 3.85 -11.06 5.94
CA SER A 426 2.71 -10.80 5.06
C SER A 426 2.78 -9.45 4.34
N PRO A 427 3.92 -9.07 3.72
CA PRO A 427 4.08 -7.76 3.11
C PRO A 427 3.12 -7.50 1.94
N PHE A 428 2.63 -8.57 1.30
CA PHE A 428 1.66 -8.53 0.21
C PHE A 428 0.22 -8.87 0.64
N GLY A 429 -0.06 -8.92 1.94
CA GLY A 429 -1.31 -9.44 2.48
C GLY A 429 -1.41 -10.96 2.36
N ALA A 430 -2.64 -11.50 2.46
CA ALA A 430 -2.84 -12.96 2.43
C ALA A 430 -4.19 -13.38 1.86
N GLY A 431 -4.30 -14.68 1.55
CA GLY A 431 -5.52 -15.35 1.10
C GLY A 431 -6.02 -14.86 -0.25
N SER A 432 -7.35 -14.83 -0.43
CA SER A 432 -7.96 -14.41 -1.70
C SER A 432 -7.72 -12.94 -2.06
N ARG A 433 -7.22 -12.14 -1.12
CA ARG A 433 -6.97 -10.70 -1.25
C ARG A 433 -5.47 -10.36 -1.31
N ILE A 434 -4.61 -11.35 -1.47
CA ILE A 434 -3.17 -11.14 -1.69
C ILE A 434 -2.93 -10.24 -2.91
N CYS A 435 -1.88 -9.43 -2.87
CA CYS A 435 -1.52 -8.50 -3.94
C CYS A 435 -1.53 -9.20 -5.31
N ILE A 436 -2.21 -8.60 -6.29
CA ILE A 436 -2.26 -9.15 -7.64
C ILE A 436 -0.97 -8.91 -8.40
N GLY A 437 -0.29 -7.79 -8.13
CA GLY A 437 1.00 -7.41 -8.73
C GLY A 437 2.23 -8.02 -8.06
N LEU A 438 2.06 -9.02 -7.17
CA LEU A 438 3.16 -9.63 -6.42
C LEU A 438 4.33 -10.05 -7.32
N HIS A 439 4.07 -10.72 -8.43
CA HIS A 439 5.12 -11.20 -9.32
C HIS A 439 5.83 -10.08 -10.06
N LEU A 440 5.09 -9.05 -10.48
CA LEU A 440 5.66 -7.84 -11.07
C LEU A 440 6.57 -7.12 -10.06
N ALA A 441 6.09 -6.90 -8.84
CA ALA A 441 6.88 -6.28 -7.78
C ALA A 441 8.19 -7.03 -7.52
N TRP A 442 8.16 -8.36 -7.45
CA TRP A 442 9.38 -9.15 -7.29
C TRP A 442 10.36 -9.03 -8.46
N MET A 443 9.87 -8.91 -9.70
CA MET A 443 10.73 -8.68 -10.87
C MET A 443 11.41 -7.31 -10.77
N GLU A 444 10.63 -6.27 -10.50
CA GLU A 444 11.15 -4.90 -10.37
C GLU A 444 12.13 -4.76 -9.20
N LEU A 445 11.82 -5.33 -8.03
CA LEU A 445 12.67 -5.26 -6.85
C LEU A 445 14.02 -5.96 -7.07
N ARG A 446 14.00 -7.18 -7.63
CA ARG A 446 15.23 -7.93 -7.93
C ARG A 446 16.09 -7.23 -8.95
N LEU A 447 15.51 -6.85 -10.07
CA LEU A 447 16.23 -6.23 -11.17
C LEU A 447 16.73 -4.82 -10.77
N GLY A 448 15.88 -4.04 -10.11
CA GLY A 448 16.24 -2.69 -9.64
C GLY A 448 17.38 -2.71 -8.62
N ALA A 449 17.32 -3.61 -7.64
CA ALA A 449 18.38 -3.75 -6.66
C ALA A 449 19.67 -4.28 -7.30
N ALA A 450 19.62 -5.34 -8.12
CA ALA A 450 20.79 -5.90 -8.75
C ALA A 450 21.49 -4.91 -9.68
N LEU A 451 20.74 -4.22 -10.54
CA LEU A 451 21.31 -3.20 -11.43
C LEU A 451 21.89 -2.02 -10.65
N PHE A 452 21.22 -1.56 -9.59
CA PHE A 452 21.74 -0.47 -8.78
C PHE A 452 23.09 -0.83 -8.13
N PHE A 453 23.20 -1.96 -7.45
CA PHE A 453 24.44 -2.35 -6.77
C PHE A 453 25.54 -2.80 -7.72
N ARG A 454 25.21 -3.15 -8.96
CA ARG A 454 26.18 -3.41 -10.02
C ARG A 454 26.75 -2.09 -10.60
N GLU A 455 25.86 -1.18 -11.01
CA GLU A 455 26.21 0.01 -11.75
C GLU A 455 26.66 1.20 -10.88
N CYS A 456 26.15 1.25 -9.64
CA CYS A 456 26.47 2.26 -8.64
C CYS A 456 27.31 1.67 -7.49
N ARG A 457 28.24 0.78 -7.82
CA ARG A 457 29.11 0.11 -6.84
C ARG A 457 29.83 1.13 -5.96
N GLY A 458 29.86 0.88 -4.65
CA GLY A 458 30.43 1.80 -3.66
C GLY A 458 29.62 3.08 -3.41
N ALA A 459 28.36 3.13 -3.86
CA ALA A 459 27.47 4.24 -3.57
C ALA A 459 27.37 4.52 -2.07
N THR A 460 27.19 5.76 -1.70
CA THR A 460 27.03 6.23 -0.32
C THR A 460 25.81 7.13 -0.18
N LEU A 461 25.24 7.20 1.02
CA LEU A 461 24.23 8.21 1.31
C LEU A 461 24.85 9.61 1.30
N SER A 462 24.15 10.59 0.71
CA SER A 462 24.57 11.98 0.80
C SER A 462 24.63 12.42 2.27
N PRO A 463 25.64 13.21 2.69
CA PRO A 463 25.75 13.71 4.06
C PRO A 463 24.53 14.50 4.58
N GLU A 464 23.69 15.00 3.68
CA GLU A 464 22.43 15.68 4.04
C GLU A 464 21.31 14.72 4.47
N MET A 465 21.43 13.43 4.15
CA MET A 465 20.40 12.44 4.51
C MET A 465 20.52 12.07 5.98
N THR A 466 19.45 12.34 6.73
CA THR A 466 19.35 11.98 8.15
C THR A 466 18.36 10.84 8.36
N ASP A 467 18.50 10.14 9.47
CA ASP A 467 17.54 9.08 9.84
C ASP A 467 16.13 9.65 10.01
N GLU A 468 15.98 10.86 10.51
CA GLU A 468 14.68 11.54 10.63
C GLU A 468 14.01 11.74 9.26
N MET A 469 14.76 12.08 8.22
CA MET A 469 14.20 12.19 6.85
C MET A 469 13.71 10.87 6.30
N MET A 470 14.29 9.76 6.77
CA MET A 470 13.89 8.40 6.38
C MET A 470 12.90 7.76 7.36
N GLU A 471 12.46 8.47 8.43
CA GLU A 471 11.34 8.02 9.23
C GLU A 471 10.09 7.81 8.35
N MET A 472 9.33 6.78 8.70
CA MET A 472 8.17 6.35 7.92
C MET A 472 6.94 7.19 8.24
N GLU A 473 6.42 7.95 7.29
CA GLU A 473 5.03 8.41 7.31
C GLU A 473 4.10 7.32 6.76
N ASN A 474 2.95 7.08 7.40
CA ASN A 474 1.95 6.13 6.94
C ASN A 474 0.55 6.76 6.88
N ARG A 475 0.08 7.10 5.72
CA ARG A 475 -1.31 7.53 5.49
C ARG A 475 -2.19 6.40 4.96
N PHE A 476 -1.73 5.66 3.99
CA PHE A 476 -2.16 4.34 3.53
C PHE A 476 -0.92 3.57 3.10
N LEU A 477 -0.19 4.07 2.11
CA LEU A 477 1.16 3.67 1.79
C LEU A 477 2.13 4.40 2.72
N ILE A 478 3.35 3.87 2.83
CA ILE A 478 4.43 4.58 3.49
C ILE A 478 5.17 5.49 2.52
N ALA A 479 5.80 6.51 3.06
CA ALA A 479 6.80 7.30 2.38
C ALA A 479 7.89 7.73 3.38
N PRO A 480 9.12 8.02 2.92
CA PRO A 480 10.10 8.71 3.75
C PRO A 480 9.58 10.12 4.11
N LYS A 481 9.71 10.54 5.35
CA LYS A 481 9.27 11.85 5.85
C LYS A 481 9.91 13.01 5.07
N GLY A 482 11.15 12.83 4.62
CA GLY A 482 11.86 13.79 3.79
C GLY A 482 11.47 13.78 2.31
N HIS A 483 10.62 12.84 1.87
CA HIS A 483 10.18 12.63 0.49
C HIS A 483 11.33 12.56 -0.53
N LYS A 484 12.52 12.17 -0.11
CA LYS A 484 13.71 11.96 -0.96
C LYS A 484 14.69 10.99 -0.29
N CYS A 485 15.57 10.40 -1.10
CA CYS A 485 16.74 9.66 -0.62
C CYS A 485 17.89 9.91 -1.59
N ILE A 486 18.86 10.73 -1.18
CA ILE A 486 19.95 11.18 -2.02
C ILE A 486 21.17 10.29 -1.83
N VAL A 487 21.67 9.75 -2.94
CA VAL A 487 22.90 8.94 -3.00
C VAL A 487 23.97 9.60 -3.84
N LYS A 488 25.23 9.24 -3.58
CA LYS A 488 26.44 9.65 -4.33
C LYS A 488 27.25 8.41 -4.70
N VAL A 489 27.96 8.48 -5.82
CA VAL A 489 28.87 7.44 -6.32
C VAL A 489 30.24 8.05 -6.53
#